data_7cd4bd12de1951b2d3a8653ac3e69dcf
#
_entry.id   7cd4bd12de1951b2d3a8653ac3e69dcf
#
_cell.length_a   1.000
_cell.length_b   1.000
_cell.length_c   1.000
_cell.angle_alpha   90.00
_cell.angle_beta   90.00
_cell.angle_gamma   90.00
#
_symmetry.space_group_name_H-M   'P 1'
#
loop_
_entity.id
_entity.type
_entity.pdbx_description
1 polymer ?
#
loop_
_entity_poly.entity_id
_entity_poly.type
_entity_poly.pdbx_seq_one_letter_code
_entity_poly.pdbx_strand_id
1 'polypeptide(L)'
;VGSEMCIRDSNNAKLKIPLVLLLTFSVSIIECTLNMDSTGIGTTSRTSYLLDYDAVKTVTKTVADNDDSFYRMDKLFGARTKNDGAWHNYKTVSTFSSTCNASMSKLFNYLGLENSTNAYGCNGLTEVTDMIFSVKYTISNKLLAESNLRSYYTGSDGEFIYKNNYTLPIGFAINEQSASKMNFMTANNGIENQNLMIQNMTGISDVFTVVDEFPNESECTIKPQKDGHLYLIAANQSVDYITVTLNNSDKSYSYSNLKSNNRIIDVGYVTKSDTVEVTAETGMNLTAYMLDSDKLIKAYNILNAESYQVDSYTDTHFKGSISLSSDKTVLFSIPHDAGWSVYCLLYTSPSP
;
A
#
# COMPACT_ATOMS: atom_id res chain seq x y z
N VAL A 1 55.81 -36.39 -42.49
CA VAL A 1 55.47 -37.15 -41.27
C VAL A 1 54.37 -36.43 -40.46
N GLY A 2 54.00 -35.19 -40.77
CA GLY A 2 53.02 -34.44 -40.04
C GLY A 2 51.55 -34.55 -40.56
N SER A 3 51.34 -35.05 -41.81
CA SER A 3 49.97 -35.03 -42.42
C SER A 3 49.16 -36.29 -42.11
N GLU A 4 49.77 -37.38 -41.76
CA GLU A 4 49.01 -38.63 -41.46
C GLU A 4 48.37 -38.63 -40.06
N MET A 5 48.94 -37.91 -39.11
CA MET A 5 48.42 -37.82 -37.74
C MET A 5 47.11 -37.02 -37.68
N CYS A 6 46.95 -36.02 -38.54
CA CYS A 6 45.73 -35.19 -38.59
C CYS A 6 44.54 -35.94 -39.21
N ILE A 7 44.76 -36.89 -40.14
CA ILE A 7 43.70 -37.67 -40.83
C ILE A 7 43.15 -38.75 -39.91
N ARG A 8 43.91 -39.30 -39.01
CA ARG A 8 43.47 -40.35 -38.10
C ARG A 8 42.61 -39.83 -36.95
N ASP A 9 42.82 -38.57 -36.53
CA ASP A 9 42.00 -37.92 -35.53
C ASP A 9 40.63 -37.49 -36.10
N SER A 10 40.53 -37.12 -37.37
CA SER A 10 39.28 -36.64 -37.97
C SER A 10 38.18 -37.73 -38.10
N ASN A 11 38.55 -39.01 -38.26
CA ASN A 11 37.58 -40.11 -38.39
C ASN A 11 36.93 -40.47 -37.03
N ASN A 12 37.59 -40.24 -35.91
CA ASN A 12 37.02 -40.43 -34.59
C ASN A 12 36.27 -39.20 -34.04
N ALA A 13 36.43 -38.05 -34.67
CA ALA A 13 35.77 -36.83 -34.24
C ALA A 13 34.24 -36.87 -34.39
N LYS A 14 33.76 -37.56 -35.45
CA LYS A 14 32.30 -37.69 -35.71
C LYS A 14 31.55 -38.45 -34.64
N LEU A 15 32.23 -39.35 -33.92
CA LEU A 15 31.64 -40.11 -32.81
C LEU A 15 31.94 -39.51 -31.46
N LYS A 16 33.07 -38.82 -31.30
CA LYS A 16 33.50 -38.17 -30.06
C LYS A 16 32.70 -36.90 -29.74
N ILE A 17 32.38 -36.07 -30.75
CA ILE A 17 31.61 -34.86 -30.54
C ILE A 17 30.21 -35.12 -29.96
N PRO A 18 29.35 -35.98 -30.53
CA PRO A 18 28.06 -36.29 -29.94
C PRO A 18 28.15 -36.93 -28.56
N LEU A 19 29.18 -37.77 -28.30
CA LEU A 19 29.40 -38.37 -27.00
C LEU A 19 29.77 -37.31 -25.93
N VAL A 20 30.68 -36.39 -26.28
CA VAL A 20 31.06 -35.29 -25.40
C VAL A 20 29.85 -34.37 -25.11
N LEU A 21 29.05 -34.03 -26.13
CA LEU A 21 27.82 -33.24 -25.96
C LEU A 21 26.81 -33.96 -25.07
N LEU A 22 26.61 -35.29 -25.26
CA LEU A 22 25.73 -36.07 -24.41
C LEU A 22 26.20 -36.09 -22.97
N LEU A 23 27.49 -36.31 -22.73
CA LEU A 23 28.08 -36.32 -21.39
C LEU A 23 27.94 -34.91 -20.72
N THR A 24 28.29 -33.84 -21.45
CA THR A 24 28.14 -32.48 -20.93
C THR A 24 26.69 -32.18 -20.57
N PHE A 25 25.75 -32.51 -21.44
CA PHE A 25 24.34 -32.35 -21.20
C PHE A 25 23.83 -33.13 -20.00
N SER A 26 24.28 -34.40 -19.86
CA SER A 26 23.93 -35.25 -18.72
C SER A 26 24.48 -34.71 -17.40
N VAL A 27 25.74 -34.26 -17.39
CA VAL A 27 26.36 -33.65 -16.22
C VAL A 27 25.64 -32.35 -15.83
N SER A 28 25.30 -31.50 -16.81
CA SER A 28 24.57 -30.27 -16.56
C SER A 28 23.18 -30.54 -15.97
N ILE A 29 22.44 -31.54 -16.46
CA ILE A 29 21.15 -31.91 -15.88
C ILE A 29 21.31 -32.38 -14.45
N ILE A 30 22.28 -33.26 -14.18
CA ILE A 30 22.55 -33.79 -12.83
C ILE A 30 22.91 -32.63 -11.88
N GLU A 31 23.81 -31.79 -12.32
CA GLU A 31 24.25 -30.59 -11.53
C GLU A 31 23.09 -29.64 -11.25
N CYS A 32 22.27 -29.31 -12.24
CA CYS A 32 21.07 -28.52 -12.03
C CYS A 32 20.11 -29.18 -11.05
N THR A 33 19.88 -30.48 -11.17
CA THR A 33 18.95 -31.20 -10.28
C THR A 33 19.47 -31.22 -8.85
N LEU A 34 20.76 -31.54 -8.66
CA LEU A 34 21.39 -31.56 -7.34
C LEU A 34 21.42 -30.15 -6.69
N ASN A 35 21.70 -29.11 -7.49
CA ASN A 35 21.68 -27.74 -7.00
C ASN A 35 20.28 -27.29 -6.61
N MET A 36 19.26 -27.63 -7.39
CA MET A 36 17.86 -27.33 -7.06
C MET A 36 17.43 -28.02 -5.76
N ASP A 37 17.83 -29.26 -5.55
CA ASP A 37 17.50 -30.02 -4.34
C ASP A 37 18.27 -29.49 -3.11
N SER A 38 19.59 -29.25 -3.27
CA SER A 38 20.46 -28.81 -2.18
C SER A 38 20.27 -27.36 -1.75
N THR A 39 19.86 -26.46 -2.66
CA THR A 39 19.65 -25.05 -2.34
C THR A 39 18.33 -24.80 -1.61
N GLY A 40 17.48 -25.83 -1.46
CA GLY A 40 16.20 -25.67 -0.76
C GLY A 40 15.32 -24.59 -1.34
N ILE A 41 15.41 -24.32 -2.65
CA ILE A 41 14.54 -23.38 -3.33
C ILE A 41 13.10 -23.84 -3.13
N GLY A 42 12.40 -23.19 -2.21
CA GLY A 42 11.00 -23.46 -1.93
C GLY A 42 10.18 -23.28 -3.21
N THR A 43 9.61 -24.35 -3.70
CA THR A 43 8.66 -24.27 -4.81
C THR A 43 7.25 -24.19 -4.26
N THR A 44 6.44 -23.31 -4.82
CA THR A 44 5.03 -23.23 -4.51
C THR A 44 4.23 -23.97 -5.58
N SER A 45 3.25 -24.79 -5.19
CA SER A 45 2.38 -25.42 -6.16
C SER A 45 1.61 -24.36 -6.96
N ARG A 46 1.29 -24.67 -8.22
CA ARG A 46 0.51 -23.75 -9.06
C ARG A 46 -0.85 -23.42 -8.42
N THR A 47 -1.48 -24.37 -7.78
CA THR A 47 -2.76 -24.17 -7.08
C THR A 47 -2.61 -23.17 -5.92
N SER A 48 -1.58 -23.33 -5.09
CA SER A 48 -1.31 -22.39 -4.00
C SER A 48 -0.91 -21.01 -4.52
N TYR A 49 -0.19 -20.94 -5.64
CA TYR A 49 0.22 -19.69 -6.26
C TYR A 49 -0.96 -18.90 -6.84
N LEU A 50 -1.99 -19.57 -7.31
CA LEU A 50 -3.18 -18.98 -7.93
C LEU A 50 -4.39 -18.92 -6.97
N LEU A 51 -4.21 -19.17 -5.68
CA LEU A 51 -5.30 -19.45 -4.73
C LEU A 51 -6.44 -18.42 -4.78
N ASP A 52 -6.13 -17.13 -4.83
CA ASP A 52 -7.10 -16.03 -4.84
C ASP A 52 -7.15 -15.27 -6.19
N TYR A 53 -6.41 -15.77 -7.21
CA TYR A 53 -6.20 -15.02 -8.45
C TYR A 53 -7.49 -14.74 -9.21
N ASP A 54 -8.32 -15.74 -9.44
CA ASP A 54 -9.54 -15.60 -10.24
C ASP A 54 -10.61 -14.79 -9.49
N ALA A 55 -10.72 -14.98 -8.17
CA ALA A 55 -11.65 -14.23 -7.33
C ALA A 55 -11.29 -12.72 -7.32
N VAL A 56 -10.04 -12.38 -7.01
CA VAL A 56 -9.57 -10.98 -7.04
C VAL A 56 -9.72 -10.36 -8.42
N LYS A 57 -9.37 -11.11 -9.49
CA LYS A 57 -9.54 -10.64 -10.87
C LYS A 57 -11.00 -10.37 -11.22
N THR A 58 -11.93 -11.20 -10.73
CA THR A 58 -13.36 -11.02 -10.98
C THR A 58 -13.88 -9.75 -10.33
N VAL A 59 -13.57 -9.52 -9.04
CA VAL A 59 -14.04 -8.33 -8.34
C VAL A 59 -13.38 -7.05 -8.85
N THR A 60 -12.08 -7.08 -9.17
CA THR A 60 -11.39 -5.90 -9.75
C THR A 60 -11.90 -5.55 -11.14
N LYS A 61 -12.21 -6.57 -11.97
CA LYS A 61 -12.84 -6.35 -13.27
C LYS A 61 -14.23 -5.72 -13.13
N THR A 62 -15.03 -6.14 -12.15
CA THR A 62 -16.34 -5.52 -11.90
C THR A 62 -16.23 -4.03 -11.62
N VAL A 63 -15.18 -3.61 -10.88
CA VAL A 63 -14.93 -2.17 -10.67
C VAL A 63 -14.53 -1.50 -11.99
N ALA A 64 -13.58 -2.08 -12.72
CA ALA A 64 -13.09 -1.49 -13.98
C ALA A 64 -14.17 -1.35 -15.05
N ASP A 65 -15.16 -2.26 -15.08
CA ASP A 65 -16.28 -2.20 -16.00
C ASP A 65 -17.32 -1.11 -15.62
N ASN A 66 -17.28 -0.58 -14.39
CA ASN A 66 -18.27 0.37 -13.87
C ASN A 66 -17.69 1.73 -13.43
N ASP A 67 -16.37 1.90 -13.44
CA ASP A 67 -15.72 3.14 -13.04
C ASP A 67 -14.55 3.47 -13.97
N ASP A 68 -14.76 4.40 -14.88
CA ASP A 68 -13.75 4.89 -15.83
C ASP A 68 -12.85 5.99 -15.25
N SER A 69 -13.08 6.44 -14.01
CA SER A 69 -12.25 7.46 -13.38
C SER A 69 -10.86 6.94 -13.03
N PHE A 70 -9.91 7.84 -12.80
CA PHE A 70 -8.64 7.43 -12.21
C PHE A 70 -8.85 7.07 -10.74
N TYR A 71 -8.44 5.90 -10.33
CA TYR A 71 -8.42 5.43 -8.94
C TYR A 71 -7.28 4.46 -8.69
N ARG A 72 -6.95 4.26 -7.43
CA ARG A 72 -6.13 3.16 -6.94
C ARG A 72 -6.97 2.22 -6.08
N MET A 73 -6.49 0.99 -6.00
CA MET A 73 -7.03 -0.04 -5.12
C MET A 73 -5.91 -0.60 -4.26
N ASP A 74 -6.26 -1.07 -3.06
CA ASP A 74 -5.31 -1.81 -2.24
C ASP A 74 -5.96 -3.04 -1.59
N LYS A 75 -5.16 -4.09 -1.40
CA LYS A 75 -5.59 -5.38 -0.87
C LYS A 75 -5.11 -5.54 0.58
N LEU A 76 -6.05 -5.71 1.52
CA LEU A 76 -5.79 -5.79 2.95
C LEU A 76 -5.27 -7.15 3.43
N PHE A 77 -5.12 -8.13 2.57
CA PHE A 77 -4.74 -9.49 2.96
C PHE A 77 -3.73 -10.09 1.99
N GLY A 78 -2.95 -11.06 2.48
CA GLY A 78 -2.18 -12.02 1.72
C GLY A 78 -1.55 -11.51 0.43
N ALA A 79 -0.99 -10.30 0.43
CA ALA A 79 -0.22 -9.82 -0.70
C ALA A 79 0.95 -10.77 -0.93
N ARG A 80 1.00 -11.43 -2.08
CA ARG A 80 2.09 -12.35 -2.42
C ARG A 80 3.38 -11.58 -2.63
N THR A 81 3.25 -10.41 -3.23
CA THR A 81 4.34 -9.46 -3.42
C THR A 81 3.81 -8.03 -3.30
N LYS A 82 4.69 -7.05 -3.15
CA LYS A 82 4.30 -5.64 -3.22
C LYS A 82 3.83 -5.22 -4.63
N ASN A 83 3.94 -6.09 -5.61
CA ASN A 83 3.51 -5.87 -6.98
C ASN A 83 2.19 -6.59 -7.33
N ASP A 84 1.36 -6.88 -6.33
CA ASP A 84 0.04 -7.50 -6.53
C ASP A 84 -0.84 -6.71 -7.52
N GLY A 85 -0.74 -5.38 -7.55
CA GLY A 85 -1.43 -4.57 -8.53
C GLY A 85 -1.07 -4.94 -9.98
N ALA A 86 0.20 -5.22 -10.26
CA ALA A 86 0.63 -5.71 -11.58
C ALA A 86 0.14 -7.14 -11.84
N TRP A 87 0.09 -7.97 -10.80
CA TRP A 87 -0.40 -9.35 -10.89
C TRP A 87 -1.89 -9.43 -11.24
N HIS A 88 -2.71 -8.59 -10.63
CA HIS A 88 -4.17 -8.58 -10.78
C HIS A 88 -4.67 -7.46 -11.73
N ASN A 89 -3.77 -6.69 -12.32
CA ASN A 89 -4.06 -5.59 -13.25
C ASN A 89 -4.91 -4.46 -12.64
N TYR A 90 -4.50 -3.96 -11.45
CA TYR A 90 -5.07 -2.75 -10.86
C TYR A 90 -3.96 -1.78 -10.41
N LYS A 91 -4.29 -0.49 -10.32
CA LYS A 91 -3.36 0.53 -9.82
C LYS A 91 -3.35 0.52 -8.30
N THR A 92 -2.17 0.55 -7.70
CA THR A 92 -1.97 0.47 -6.25
C THR A 92 -0.94 1.50 -5.79
N VAL A 93 -0.87 1.74 -4.48
CA VAL A 93 0.23 2.50 -3.86
C VAL A 93 1.42 1.60 -3.52
N SER A 94 1.27 0.29 -3.62
CA SER A 94 2.30 -0.68 -3.26
C SER A 94 3.27 -0.95 -4.41
N THR A 95 4.56 -1.08 -4.11
CA THR A 95 5.57 -1.48 -5.10
C THR A 95 6.79 -2.14 -4.45
N PHE A 96 7.41 -3.04 -5.20
CA PHE A 96 8.75 -3.55 -4.97
C PHE A 96 9.57 -3.37 -6.24
N SER A 97 10.72 -2.72 -6.13
CA SER A 97 11.68 -2.59 -7.23
C SER A 97 13.06 -2.28 -6.69
N SER A 98 14.09 -2.88 -7.26
CA SER A 98 15.49 -2.55 -6.92
C SER A 98 15.84 -1.08 -7.22
N THR A 99 15.04 -0.40 -8.05
CA THR A 99 15.16 1.03 -8.39
C THR A 99 14.02 1.85 -7.81
N CYS A 100 13.40 1.39 -6.72
CA CYS A 100 12.32 2.07 -6.02
C CYS A 100 12.73 3.49 -5.60
N ASN A 101 11.81 4.44 -5.71
CA ASN A 101 12.04 5.83 -5.32
C ASN A 101 12.22 5.95 -3.80
N ALA A 102 13.45 6.24 -3.36
CA ALA A 102 13.81 6.34 -1.95
C ALA A 102 13.02 7.44 -1.19
N SER A 103 12.60 8.51 -1.87
CA SER A 103 11.78 9.56 -1.25
C SER A 103 10.38 9.05 -0.91
N MET A 104 9.81 8.17 -1.75
CA MET A 104 8.53 7.53 -1.46
C MET A 104 8.64 6.58 -0.28
N SER A 105 9.69 5.76 -0.20
CA SER A 105 9.92 4.89 0.96
C SER A 105 10.02 5.70 2.25
N LYS A 106 10.72 6.86 2.23
CA LYS A 106 10.79 7.78 3.37
C LYS A 106 9.43 8.38 3.71
N LEU A 107 8.65 8.83 2.71
CA LEU A 107 7.30 9.35 2.92
C LEU A 107 6.41 8.32 3.62
N PHE A 108 6.41 7.07 3.13
CA PHE A 108 5.65 5.98 3.72
C PHE A 108 6.07 5.71 5.17
N ASN A 109 7.38 5.73 5.46
CA ASN A 109 7.87 5.61 6.83
C ASN A 109 7.34 6.72 7.74
N TYR A 110 7.40 7.97 7.29
CA TYR A 110 6.91 9.11 8.07
C TYR A 110 5.39 9.05 8.32
N LEU A 111 4.63 8.53 7.36
CA LEU A 111 3.19 8.39 7.49
C LEU A 111 2.76 7.11 8.25
N GLY A 112 3.71 6.30 8.73
CA GLY A 112 3.43 5.07 9.47
C GLY A 112 2.99 3.90 8.59
N LEU A 113 3.32 3.93 7.30
CA LEU A 113 2.99 2.91 6.33
C LEU A 113 4.15 1.92 6.14
N GLU A 114 3.84 0.76 5.61
CA GLU A 114 4.85 -0.25 5.31
C GLU A 114 5.89 0.26 4.31
N ASN A 115 7.15 0.11 4.68
CA ASN A 115 8.27 0.57 3.86
C ASN A 115 9.54 -0.26 4.10
N SER A 116 10.43 -0.24 3.13
CA SER A 116 11.79 -0.77 3.22
C SER A 116 12.70 -0.05 2.23
N THR A 117 13.95 -0.46 2.10
CA THR A 117 14.92 0.17 1.19
C THR A 117 14.47 0.17 -0.27
N ASN A 118 13.78 -0.88 -0.71
CA ASN A 118 13.39 -1.12 -2.10
C ASN A 118 11.90 -1.46 -2.27
N ALA A 119 11.08 -1.20 -1.26
CA ALA A 119 9.66 -1.46 -1.31
C ALA A 119 8.89 -0.51 -0.38
N TYR A 120 7.65 -0.25 -0.72
CA TYR A 120 6.64 0.34 0.15
C TYR A 120 5.28 -0.27 -0.19
N GLY A 121 4.34 -0.22 0.75
CA GLY A 121 3.09 -0.95 0.59
C GLY A 121 1.94 -0.40 1.40
N CYS A 122 0.77 -0.96 1.15
CA CYS A 122 -0.52 -0.52 1.70
C CYS A 122 -0.73 -0.84 3.19
N ASN A 123 0.09 -1.71 3.79
CA ASN A 123 -0.08 -1.99 5.20
C ASN A 123 0.15 -0.75 6.05
N GLY A 124 -0.81 -0.43 6.91
CA GLY A 124 -0.84 0.77 7.72
C GLY A 124 -1.60 1.94 7.08
N LEU A 125 -2.20 1.77 5.90
CA LEU A 125 -3.12 2.78 5.33
C LEU A 125 -4.24 3.10 6.32
N THR A 126 -4.62 4.35 6.31
CA THR A 126 -5.73 4.91 7.08
C THR A 126 -6.69 5.60 6.13
N GLU A 127 -7.90 5.94 6.58
CA GLU A 127 -8.83 6.73 5.76
C GLU A 127 -8.24 8.08 5.31
N VAL A 128 -7.30 8.64 6.08
CA VAL A 128 -6.57 9.87 5.69
C VAL A 128 -5.64 9.61 4.50
N THR A 129 -4.85 8.55 4.55
CA THR A 129 -3.93 8.19 3.46
C THR A 129 -4.67 7.69 2.23
N ASP A 130 -5.75 6.93 2.41
CA ASP A 130 -6.64 6.51 1.32
C ASP A 130 -7.23 7.73 0.57
N MET A 131 -7.69 8.73 1.33
CA MET A 131 -8.18 9.99 0.79
C MET A 131 -7.11 10.70 -0.06
N ILE A 132 -5.90 10.89 0.47
CA ILE A 132 -4.82 11.65 -0.18
C ILE A 132 -4.21 10.90 -1.38
N PHE A 133 -4.07 9.57 -1.29
CA PHE A 133 -3.44 8.77 -2.33
C PHE A 133 -4.40 8.24 -3.40
N SER A 134 -5.63 8.72 -3.42
CA SER A 134 -6.66 8.28 -4.39
C SER A 134 -6.95 6.78 -4.33
N VAL A 135 -6.86 6.16 -3.13
CA VAL A 135 -7.23 4.77 -2.91
C VAL A 135 -8.75 4.71 -2.73
N LYS A 136 -9.45 4.53 -3.84
CA LYS A 136 -10.91 4.58 -3.90
C LYS A 136 -11.56 3.27 -3.52
N TYR A 137 -10.86 2.16 -3.72
CA TYR A 137 -11.38 0.84 -3.45
C TYR A 137 -10.42 0.01 -2.60
N THR A 138 -10.98 -0.73 -1.67
CA THR A 138 -10.28 -1.65 -0.78
C THR A 138 -10.74 -3.07 -1.05
N ILE A 139 -9.80 -3.99 -1.32
CA ILE A 139 -10.05 -5.42 -1.52
C ILE A 139 -9.83 -6.13 -0.18
N SER A 140 -10.82 -6.92 0.24
CA SER A 140 -10.77 -7.68 1.50
C SER A 140 -11.29 -9.10 1.28
N ASN A 141 -10.68 -10.07 1.96
CA ASN A 141 -11.20 -11.45 2.06
C ASN A 141 -12.10 -11.67 3.27
N LYS A 142 -12.56 -10.59 3.88
CA LYS A 142 -13.47 -10.56 5.04
C LYS A 142 -14.53 -9.50 4.83
N LEU A 143 -15.68 -9.73 5.42
CA LEU A 143 -16.68 -8.68 5.54
C LEU A 143 -16.16 -7.63 6.54
N LEU A 144 -16.00 -6.40 6.07
CA LEU A 144 -15.67 -5.25 6.89
C LEU A 144 -16.96 -4.56 7.35
N ALA A 145 -16.91 -3.92 8.51
CA ALA A 145 -18.00 -3.07 8.94
C ALA A 145 -18.11 -1.85 8.01
N GLU A 146 -19.33 -1.56 7.59
CA GLU A 146 -19.64 -0.35 6.83
C GLU A 146 -19.73 0.86 7.77
N SER A 147 -19.40 2.02 7.23
CA SER A 147 -19.48 3.30 7.92
C SER A 147 -19.83 4.42 6.94
N ASN A 148 -19.95 5.65 7.42
CA ASN A 148 -20.08 6.81 6.54
C ASN A 148 -18.82 7.02 5.66
N LEU A 149 -17.66 6.49 6.05
CA LEU A 149 -16.40 6.60 5.31
C LEU A 149 -16.22 5.47 4.28
N ARG A 150 -16.74 4.27 4.56
CA ARG A 150 -16.54 3.07 3.73
C ARG A 150 -17.83 2.30 3.54
N SER A 151 -18.18 1.99 2.31
CA SER A 151 -19.38 1.23 1.94
C SER A 151 -19.05 -0.01 1.11
N TYR A 152 -19.83 -1.07 1.28
CA TYR A 152 -19.73 -2.25 0.44
C TYR A 152 -20.04 -1.90 -1.03
N TYR A 153 -19.24 -2.42 -1.95
CA TYR A 153 -19.40 -2.17 -3.38
C TYR A 153 -19.79 -3.43 -4.15
N THR A 154 -19.01 -4.51 -4.04
CA THR A 154 -19.26 -5.79 -4.71
C THR A 154 -18.48 -6.92 -4.03
N GLY A 155 -18.79 -8.17 -4.36
CA GLY A 155 -18.03 -9.33 -3.89
C GLY A 155 -18.32 -10.56 -4.73
N SER A 156 -17.34 -11.47 -4.78
CA SER A 156 -17.42 -12.78 -5.43
C SER A 156 -16.39 -13.74 -4.81
N ASP A 157 -16.78 -15.00 -4.65
CA ASP A 157 -15.92 -16.10 -4.25
C ASP A 157 -15.07 -15.86 -2.97
N GLY A 158 -15.69 -15.16 -2.00
CA GLY A 158 -15.02 -14.82 -0.73
C GLY A 158 -14.16 -13.58 -0.74
N GLU A 159 -14.07 -12.89 -1.88
CA GLU A 159 -13.40 -11.62 -2.02
C GLU A 159 -14.43 -10.49 -2.12
N PHE A 160 -14.17 -9.39 -1.43
CA PHE A 160 -15.08 -8.25 -1.29
C PHE A 160 -14.36 -6.96 -1.67
N ILE A 161 -15.08 -6.04 -2.30
CA ILE A 161 -14.64 -4.68 -2.55
C ILE A 161 -15.48 -3.71 -1.77
N TYR A 162 -14.80 -2.82 -1.08
CA TYR A 162 -15.36 -1.67 -0.39
C TYR A 162 -14.93 -0.39 -1.09
N LYS A 163 -15.84 0.56 -1.17
CA LYS A 163 -15.56 1.89 -1.69
C LYS A 163 -15.27 2.84 -0.53
N ASN A 164 -14.13 3.52 -0.60
CA ASN A 164 -13.81 4.63 0.28
C ASN A 164 -14.55 5.87 -0.24
N ASN A 165 -15.54 6.36 0.54
CA ASN A 165 -16.50 7.37 0.09
C ASN A 165 -15.89 8.75 -0.07
N TYR A 166 -14.79 9.03 0.63
CA TYR A 166 -14.11 10.32 0.64
C TYR A 166 -12.69 10.17 0.10
N THR A 167 -12.56 10.09 -1.21
CA THR A 167 -11.28 9.90 -1.91
C THR A 167 -11.05 11.07 -2.85
N LEU A 168 -9.93 11.77 -2.69
CA LEU A 168 -9.53 12.87 -3.58
C LEU A 168 -9.09 12.32 -4.93
N PRO A 169 -9.31 13.06 -6.03
CA PRO A 169 -8.69 12.74 -7.30
C PRO A 169 -7.17 12.88 -7.23
N ILE A 170 -6.48 12.46 -8.27
CA ILE A 170 -5.01 12.41 -8.33
C ILE A 170 -4.33 13.76 -8.08
N GLY A 171 -5.05 14.87 -8.31
CA GLY A 171 -4.57 16.23 -8.07
C GLY A 171 -5.60 17.09 -7.34
N PHE A 172 -5.14 17.96 -6.45
CA PHE A 172 -5.96 18.92 -5.72
C PHE A 172 -5.14 20.13 -5.28
N ALA A 173 -5.80 21.26 -5.04
CA ALA A 173 -5.13 22.50 -4.66
C ALA A 173 -4.94 22.62 -3.16
N ILE A 174 -3.79 23.14 -2.77
CA ILE A 174 -3.45 23.54 -1.40
C ILE A 174 -2.89 24.97 -1.41
N ASN A 175 -2.98 25.68 -0.30
CA ASN A 175 -2.38 27.01 -0.20
C ASN A 175 -0.84 26.92 -0.34
N GLU A 176 -0.24 27.92 -0.96
CA GLU A 176 1.22 28.02 -1.14
C GLU A 176 1.98 27.93 0.19
N GLN A 177 1.47 28.60 1.24
CA GLN A 177 2.04 28.50 2.59
C GLN A 177 1.97 27.09 3.17
N SER A 178 0.97 26.30 2.79
CA SER A 178 0.85 24.90 3.19
C SER A 178 1.92 24.05 2.50
N ALA A 179 2.16 24.28 1.22
CA ALA A 179 3.20 23.60 0.47
C ALA A 179 4.59 23.82 1.07
N SER A 180 4.90 25.07 1.48
CA SER A 180 6.18 25.40 2.13
C SER A 180 6.33 24.78 3.53
N LYS A 181 5.24 24.49 4.22
CA LYS A 181 5.19 23.82 5.52
C LYS A 181 5.19 22.30 5.44
N MET A 182 5.19 21.73 4.25
CA MET A 182 5.22 20.25 4.09
C MET A 182 6.55 19.58 4.53
N ASN A 183 7.43 20.31 5.22
CA ASN A 183 8.50 19.77 6.07
C ASN A 183 7.95 19.21 7.41
N PHE A 184 6.69 18.82 7.45
CA PHE A 184 5.89 18.50 8.61
C PHE A 184 6.15 17.11 9.22
N MET A 185 7.04 16.35 8.64
CA MET A 185 7.32 15.00 9.09
C MET A 185 8.28 14.97 10.28
N THR A 186 7.91 15.69 11.31
CA THR A 186 8.70 15.90 12.54
C THR A 186 8.01 15.37 13.79
N ALA A 187 6.76 14.87 13.66
CA ALA A 187 6.05 14.29 14.78
C ALA A 187 6.61 12.91 15.18
N ASN A 188 6.23 12.46 16.36
CA ASN A 188 6.79 11.25 16.98
C ASN A 188 6.39 9.95 16.27
N ASN A 189 5.26 9.96 15.56
CA ASN A 189 4.75 8.77 14.87
C ASN A 189 3.93 9.12 13.61
N GLY A 190 3.55 8.07 12.87
CA GLY A 190 2.86 8.22 11.59
C GLY A 190 1.47 8.85 11.71
N ILE A 191 0.70 8.58 12.75
CA ILE A 191 -0.63 9.17 12.94
C ILE A 191 -0.52 10.67 13.25
N GLU A 192 0.43 11.07 14.08
CA GLU A 192 0.67 12.48 14.37
C GLU A 192 1.17 13.24 13.12
N ASN A 193 1.99 12.60 12.29
CA ASN A 193 2.38 13.16 10.99
C ASN A 193 1.17 13.33 10.05
N GLN A 194 0.23 12.41 10.05
CA GLN A 194 -1.01 12.53 9.27
C GLN A 194 -1.90 13.67 9.82
N ASN A 195 -2.00 13.82 11.14
CA ASN A 195 -2.67 14.99 11.75
C ASN A 195 -2.05 16.31 11.28
N LEU A 196 -0.71 16.42 11.36
CA LEU A 196 0.00 17.63 10.89
C LEU A 196 -0.18 17.87 9.40
N MET A 197 -0.19 16.83 8.59
CA MET A 197 -0.43 16.91 7.14
C MET A 197 -1.81 17.54 6.87
N ILE A 198 -2.87 17.01 7.46
CA ILE A 198 -4.22 17.53 7.30
C ILE A 198 -4.33 18.96 7.84
N GLN A 199 -3.77 19.22 9.01
CA GLN A 199 -3.78 20.56 9.61
C GLN A 199 -3.09 21.60 8.71
N ASN A 200 -1.93 21.27 8.14
CA ASN A 200 -1.21 22.16 7.24
C ASN A 200 -1.97 22.42 5.95
N MET A 201 -2.63 21.41 5.38
CA MET A 201 -3.36 21.55 4.12
C MET A 201 -4.73 22.23 4.29
N THR A 202 -5.41 22.03 5.42
CA THR A 202 -6.83 22.41 5.58
C THR A 202 -7.11 23.33 6.76
N GLY A 203 -6.19 23.46 7.72
CA GLY A 203 -6.40 24.11 9.00
C GLY A 203 -7.15 23.27 10.05
N ILE A 204 -7.56 22.04 9.71
CA ILE A 204 -8.26 21.13 10.62
C ILE A 204 -7.24 20.34 11.41
N SER A 205 -7.26 20.46 12.73
CA SER A 205 -6.38 19.73 13.65
C SER A 205 -7.06 18.50 14.23
N ASP A 206 -6.24 17.57 14.70
CA ASP A 206 -6.66 16.42 15.51
C ASP A 206 -7.73 15.57 14.83
N VAL A 207 -7.49 15.22 13.57
CA VAL A 207 -8.34 14.26 12.83
C VAL A 207 -8.26 12.87 13.47
N PHE A 208 -7.11 12.54 14.03
CA PHE A 208 -6.96 11.42 14.96
C PHE A 208 -6.76 11.95 16.38
N THR A 209 -7.48 11.37 17.33
CA THR A 209 -7.38 11.71 18.75
C THR A 209 -6.94 10.50 19.57
N VAL A 210 -6.01 10.68 20.49
CA VAL A 210 -5.63 9.65 21.44
C VAL A 210 -6.83 9.29 22.31
N VAL A 211 -7.10 8.00 22.43
CA VAL A 211 -8.19 7.47 23.25
C VAL A 211 -7.67 6.66 24.44
N ASP A 212 -6.47 6.07 24.30
CA ASP A 212 -5.83 5.36 25.42
C ASP A 212 -4.30 5.23 25.19
N GLU A 213 -3.55 5.11 26.28
CA GLU A 213 -2.09 4.92 26.27
C GLU A 213 -1.69 3.86 27.31
N PHE A 214 -0.86 2.93 26.90
CA PHE A 214 -0.39 1.81 27.73
C PHE A 214 1.14 1.79 27.73
N PRO A 215 1.80 2.39 28.73
CA PRO A 215 3.25 2.42 28.82
C PRO A 215 3.80 1.10 29.37
N ASN A 216 4.62 0.41 28.55
CA ASN A 216 5.34 -0.81 28.92
C ASN A 216 4.45 -1.98 29.37
N GLU A 217 3.27 -2.14 28.74
CA GLU A 217 2.36 -3.24 29.02
C GLU A 217 2.49 -4.35 27.96
N SER A 218 2.39 -5.61 28.35
CA SER A 218 2.34 -6.77 27.44
C SER A 218 0.90 -7.17 27.08
N GLU A 219 -0.07 -6.74 27.86
CA GLU A 219 -1.50 -6.98 27.66
C GLU A 219 -2.26 -5.68 27.90
N CYS A 220 -3.07 -5.28 26.92
CA CYS A 220 -3.84 -4.04 26.97
C CYS A 220 -5.28 -4.31 26.61
N THR A 221 -6.21 -3.61 27.26
CA THR A 221 -7.65 -3.68 26.94
C THR A 221 -8.15 -2.28 26.66
N ILE A 222 -8.58 -2.06 25.42
CA ILE A 222 -9.12 -0.78 24.95
C ILE A 222 -10.64 -0.88 24.89
N LYS A 223 -11.34 0.09 25.50
CA LYS A 223 -12.79 0.23 25.45
C LYS A 223 -13.14 1.55 24.75
N PRO A 224 -13.53 1.49 23.47
CA PRO A 224 -13.88 2.70 22.73
C PRO A 224 -15.00 3.49 23.42
N GLN A 225 -14.85 4.80 23.51
CA GLN A 225 -15.89 5.67 24.11
C GLN A 225 -16.96 6.10 23.10
N LYS A 226 -16.67 5.94 21.81
CA LYS A 226 -17.55 6.24 20.66
C LYS A 226 -17.31 5.24 19.55
N ASP A 227 -18.25 5.16 18.64
CA ASP A 227 -18.11 4.38 17.41
C ASP A 227 -17.15 5.10 16.45
N GLY A 228 -16.33 4.36 15.71
CA GLY A 228 -15.38 4.91 14.75
C GLY A 228 -14.26 3.97 14.36
N HIS A 229 -13.36 4.42 13.50
CA HIS A 229 -12.17 3.67 13.11
C HIS A 229 -11.08 3.80 14.17
N LEU A 230 -10.58 2.66 14.66
CA LEU A 230 -9.54 2.56 15.69
C LEU A 230 -8.22 2.17 15.05
N TYR A 231 -7.16 2.89 15.43
CA TYR A 231 -5.80 2.66 15.00
C TYR A 231 -4.86 2.55 16.20
N LEU A 232 -3.83 1.71 16.07
CA LEU A 232 -2.84 1.51 17.12
C LEU A 232 -1.44 1.82 16.61
N ILE A 233 -0.60 2.35 17.49
CA ILE A 233 0.84 2.48 17.31
C ILE A 233 1.54 1.80 18.46
N ALA A 234 2.41 0.83 18.18
CA ALA A 234 3.32 0.23 19.13
C ALA A 234 4.70 0.89 18.96
N ALA A 235 5.05 1.83 19.83
CA ALA A 235 6.24 2.66 19.67
C ALA A 235 7.54 1.97 20.15
N ASN A 236 7.47 0.80 20.76
CA ASN A 236 8.64 0.11 21.29
C ASN A 236 9.34 -0.72 20.20
N GLN A 237 10.57 -0.39 19.89
CA GLN A 237 11.41 -1.13 18.93
C GLN A 237 11.72 -2.58 19.34
N SER A 238 11.43 -2.99 20.58
CA SER A 238 11.62 -4.37 21.05
C SER A 238 10.49 -5.32 20.62
N VAL A 239 9.31 -4.78 20.27
CA VAL A 239 8.13 -5.57 19.90
C VAL A 239 8.08 -5.71 18.38
N ASP A 240 8.19 -6.93 17.89
CA ASP A 240 8.08 -7.25 16.46
C ASP A 240 6.72 -7.83 16.08
N TYR A 241 6.01 -8.37 17.05
CA TYR A 241 4.74 -9.06 16.85
C TYR A 241 3.73 -8.72 17.94
N ILE A 242 2.51 -8.41 17.54
CA ILE A 242 1.36 -8.27 18.44
C ILE A 242 0.16 -9.05 17.89
N THR A 243 -0.72 -9.43 18.81
CA THR A 243 -2.04 -10.00 18.49
C THR A 243 -3.13 -9.04 18.96
N VAL A 244 -4.09 -8.79 18.10
CA VAL A 244 -5.28 -7.99 18.40
C VAL A 244 -6.51 -8.87 18.31
N THR A 245 -7.32 -8.88 19.36
CA THR A 245 -8.57 -9.66 19.45
C THR A 245 -9.73 -8.71 19.71
N LEU A 246 -10.82 -8.88 18.96
CA LEU A 246 -12.02 -8.08 19.10
C LEU A 246 -13.12 -8.91 19.79
N ASN A 247 -13.68 -8.40 20.89
CA ASN A 247 -14.82 -8.99 21.62
C ASN A 247 -14.61 -10.44 22.08
N ASN A 248 -13.42 -10.80 22.56
CA ASN A 248 -13.04 -12.17 22.91
C ASN A 248 -13.39 -13.20 21.81
N SER A 249 -13.36 -12.77 20.56
CA SER A 249 -13.65 -13.66 19.44
C SER A 249 -12.51 -14.67 19.24
N ASP A 250 -12.83 -15.86 18.73
CA ASP A 250 -11.81 -16.84 18.31
C ASP A 250 -10.94 -16.32 17.14
N LYS A 251 -11.23 -15.12 16.65
CA LYS A 251 -10.51 -14.45 15.54
C LYS A 251 -9.58 -13.40 16.12
N SER A 252 -8.32 -13.72 16.18
CA SER A 252 -7.24 -12.77 16.47
C SER A 252 -6.52 -12.38 15.18
N TYR A 253 -6.04 -11.15 15.14
CA TYR A 253 -5.22 -10.63 14.03
C TYR A 253 -3.81 -10.42 14.54
N SER A 254 -2.86 -10.95 13.78
CA SER A 254 -1.44 -10.84 14.12
C SER A 254 -0.76 -9.85 13.19
N TYR A 255 0.01 -8.97 13.79
CA TYR A 255 0.78 -7.94 13.09
C TYR A 255 2.26 -8.15 13.37
N SER A 256 3.08 -8.14 12.33
CA SER A 256 4.52 -8.38 12.40
C SER A 256 5.32 -7.27 11.75
N ASN A 257 6.63 -7.30 11.93
CA ASN A 257 7.57 -6.29 11.42
C ASN A 257 7.32 -4.88 11.97
N LEU A 258 6.82 -4.77 13.20
CA LEU A 258 6.53 -3.50 13.86
C LEU A 258 7.81 -2.75 14.23
N LYS A 259 8.86 -3.48 14.62
CA LYS A 259 10.18 -2.95 14.97
C LYS A 259 10.79 -2.03 13.93
N SER A 260 10.67 -2.41 12.67
CA SER A 260 11.35 -1.74 11.58
C SER A 260 10.63 -0.49 11.09
N ASN A 261 9.32 -0.32 11.38
CA ASN A 261 8.49 0.57 10.58
C ASN A 261 7.59 1.54 11.36
N ASN A 262 7.53 1.51 12.71
CA ASN A 262 6.52 2.28 13.47
C ASN A 262 5.13 2.24 12.80
N ARG A 263 4.78 1.06 12.27
CA ARG A 263 3.65 0.89 11.38
C ARG A 263 2.34 1.08 12.12
N ILE A 264 1.43 1.81 11.50
CA ILE A 264 0.06 1.91 11.96
C ILE A 264 -0.61 0.54 11.84
N ILE A 265 -1.36 0.17 12.85
CA ILE A 265 -2.18 -1.02 12.90
C ILE A 265 -3.63 -0.58 12.78
N ASP A 266 -4.28 -0.96 11.68
CA ASP A 266 -5.70 -0.72 11.46
C ASP A 266 -6.51 -1.83 12.14
N VAL A 267 -7.23 -1.49 13.22
CA VAL A 267 -8.16 -2.41 13.91
C VAL A 267 -9.50 -2.47 13.18
N GLY A 268 -9.81 -1.46 12.38
CA GLY A 268 -11.07 -1.30 11.68
C GLY A 268 -12.09 -0.47 12.45
N TYR A 269 -13.35 -0.55 11.99
CA TYR A 269 -14.46 0.13 12.64
C TYR A 269 -14.89 -0.62 13.89
N VAL A 270 -14.91 0.08 15.01
CA VAL A 270 -15.33 -0.41 16.32
C VAL A 270 -16.50 0.41 16.85
N THR A 271 -17.31 -0.21 17.72
CA THR A 271 -18.40 0.47 18.43
C THR A 271 -18.05 0.65 19.89
N LYS A 272 -18.75 1.53 20.58
CA LYS A 272 -18.58 1.74 22.03
C LYS A 272 -18.91 0.52 22.91
N SER A 273 -19.54 -0.50 22.32
CA SER A 273 -19.83 -1.78 22.99
C SER A 273 -18.71 -2.80 22.81
N ASP A 274 -17.75 -2.53 21.94
CA ASP A 274 -16.66 -3.44 21.65
C ASP A 274 -15.56 -3.37 22.71
N THR A 275 -14.81 -4.46 22.81
CA THR A 275 -13.59 -4.55 23.60
C THR A 275 -12.46 -5.03 22.70
N VAL A 276 -11.37 -4.29 22.67
CA VAL A 276 -10.18 -4.63 21.86
C VAL A 276 -9.07 -5.03 22.81
N GLU A 277 -8.65 -6.28 22.74
CA GLU A 277 -7.54 -6.83 23.52
C GLU A 277 -6.29 -6.88 22.64
N VAL A 278 -5.18 -6.40 23.18
CA VAL A 278 -3.88 -6.39 22.48
C VAL A 278 -2.86 -7.10 23.37
N THR A 279 -2.18 -8.09 22.80
CA THR A 279 -1.14 -8.85 23.50
C THR A 279 0.16 -8.83 22.72
N ALA A 280 1.29 -8.81 23.44
CA ALA A 280 2.64 -8.90 22.89
C ALA A 280 3.51 -9.81 23.77
N GLU A 281 4.63 -10.31 23.20
CA GLU A 281 5.58 -11.15 23.95
C GLU A 281 6.32 -10.39 25.05
N THR A 282 6.46 -9.08 24.91
CA THR A 282 7.15 -8.20 25.87
C THR A 282 6.37 -6.91 26.06
N GLY A 283 6.68 -6.17 27.14
CA GLY A 283 6.09 -4.86 27.35
C GLY A 283 6.28 -3.93 26.16
N MET A 284 5.22 -3.26 25.76
CA MET A 284 5.17 -2.30 24.64
C MET A 284 4.60 -0.97 25.12
N ASN A 285 5.00 0.11 24.44
CA ASN A 285 4.32 1.39 24.56
C ASN A 285 3.27 1.47 23.45
N LEU A 286 2.01 1.21 23.80
CA LEU A 286 0.90 1.20 22.88
C LEU A 286 0.08 2.48 23.04
N THR A 287 -0.17 3.17 21.93
CA THR A 287 -1.11 4.30 21.87
C THR A 287 -2.25 3.95 20.93
N ALA A 288 -3.47 4.13 21.41
CA ALA A 288 -4.69 3.94 20.63
C ALA A 288 -5.26 5.28 20.17
N TYR A 289 -5.61 5.35 18.90
CA TYR A 289 -6.14 6.54 18.26
C TYR A 289 -7.50 6.25 17.64
N MET A 290 -8.43 7.19 17.79
CA MET A 290 -9.74 7.16 17.12
C MET A 290 -9.79 8.24 16.05
N LEU A 291 -10.22 7.86 14.85
CA LEU A 291 -10.49 8.78 13.76
C LEU A 291 -11.78 9.56 14.02
N ASP A 292 -11.72 10.86 13.83
CA ASP A 292 -12.88 11.75 13.79
C ASP A 292 -13.37 11.87 12.34
N SER A 293 -14.42 11.12 12.01
CA SER A 293 -14.97 11.07 10.65
C SER A 293 -15.51 12.43 10.19
N ASP A 294 -16.09 13.25 11.09
CA ASP A 294 -16.62 14.56 10.72
C ASP A 294 -15.50 15.55 10.35
N LYS A 295 -14.37 15.48 11.08
CA LYS A 295 -13.19 16.26 10.75
C LYS A 295 -12.56 15.82 9.43
N LEU A 296 -12.47 14.52 9.18
CA LEU A 296 -11.98 13.98 7.90
C LEU A 296 -12.87 14.45 6.74
N ILE A 297 -14.18 14.34 6.88
CA ILE A 297 -15.13 14.80 5.84
C ILE A 297 -15.00 16.30 5.58
N LYS A 298 -14.82 17.12 6.64
CA LYS A 298 -14.55 18.55 6.46
C LYS A 298 -13.24 18.80 5.72
N ALA A 299 -12.18 18.08 6.07
CA ALA A 299 -10.89 18.15 5.37
C ALA A 299 -11.03 17.76 3.90
N TYR A 300 -11.71 16.66 3.62
CA TYR A 300 -12.03 16.24 2.26
C TYR A 300 -12.77 17.33 1.47
N ASN A 301 -13.81 17.93 2.04
CA ASN A 301 -14.60 18.94 1.36
C ASN A 301 -13.76 20.19 1.00
N ILE A 302 -12.84 20.61 1.88
CA ILE A 302 -11.91 21.71 1.62
C ILE A 302 -10.98 21.38 0.45
N LEU A 303 -10.36 20.19 0.46
CA LEU A 303 -9.39 19.79 -0.57
C LEU A 303 -10.07 19.44 -1.90
N ASN A 304 -11.27 18.87 -1.86
CA ASN A 304 -12.01 18.48 -3.04
C ASN A 304 -12.68 19.66 -3.77
N ALA A 305 -12.87 20.78 -3.07
CA ALA A 305 -13.49 21.98 -3.67
C ALA A 305 -12.71 22.52 -4.88
N GLU A 306 -11.40 22.39 -4.88
CA GLU A 306 -10.51 22.78 -5.97
C GLU A 306 -9.64 21.57 -6.36
N SER A 307 -10.27 20.56 -6.96
CA SER A 307 -9.64 19.32 -7.38
C SER A 307 -9.45 19.26 -8.89
N TYR A 308 -8.42 18.55 -9.31
CA TYR A 308 -8.08 18.32 -10.70
C TYR A 308 -9.06 17.32 -11.33
N GLN A 309 -9.78 17.77 -12.34
CA GLN A 309 -10.71 16.96 -13.10
C GLN A 309 -9.94 16.27 -14.23
N VAL A 310 -9.83 14.95 -14.18
CA VAL A 310 -9.11 14.15 -15.17
C VAL A 310 -10.02 13.91 -16.38
N ASP A 311 -9.64 14.45 -17.54
CA ASP A 311 -10.35 14.19 -18.81
C ASP A 311 -9.91 12.86 -19.44
N SER A 312 -8.61 12.57 -19.36
CA SER A 312 -8.02 11.33 -19.87
C SER A 312 -6.68 11.05 -19.22
N TYR A 313 -6.31 9.77 -19.13
CA TYR A 313 -5.02 9.36 -18.61
C TYR A 313 -4.49 8.09 -19.26
N THR A 314 -3.17 7.95 -19.19
CA THR A 314 -2.42 6.72 -19.45
C THR A 314 -1.42 6.51 -18.30
N ASP A 315 -0.59 5.49 -18.35
CA ASP A 315 0.43 5.26 -17.32
C ASP A 315 1.52 6.35 -17.29
N THR A 316 1.63 7.16 -18.34
CA THR A 316 2.66 8.20 -18.50
C THR A 316 2.10 9.59 -18.79
N HIS A 317 0.80 9.77 -18.87
CA HIS A 317 0.19 11.04 -19.24
C HIS A 317 -1.14 11.25 -18.53
N PHE A 318 -1.33 12.47 -18.01
CA PHE A 318 -2.60 12.94 -17.47
C PHE A 318 -3.00 14.23 -18.17
N LYS A 319 -4.24 14.30 -18.64
CA LYS A 319 -4.84 15.51 -19.17
C LYS A 319 -6.11 15.83 -18.39
N GLY A 320 -6.30 17.09 -18.06
CA GLY A 320 -7.45 17.53 -17.29
C GLY A 320 -7.42 19.02 -17.03
N SER A 321 -8.30 19.48 -16.16
CA SER A 321 -8.45 20.88 -15.78
C SER A 321 -8.63 21.03 -14.27
N ILE A 322 -8.28 22.19 -13.76
CA ILE A 322 -8.53 22.60 -12.39
C ILE A 322 -8.96 24.07 -12.38
N SER A 323 -9.97 24.39 -11.60
CA SER A 323 -10.42 25.78 -11.39
C SER A 323 -9.97 26.25 -10.02
N LEU A 324 -9.22 27.35 -9.97
CA LEU A 324 -8.66 27.90 -8.75
C LEU A 324 -9.28 29.27 -8.47
N SER A 325 -9.64 29.55 -7.22
CA SER A 325 -10.18 30.83 -6.77
C SER A 325 -9.09 31.89 -6.52
N SER A 326 -7.83 31.44 -6.36
CA SER A 326 -6.66 32.30 -6.12
C SER A 326 -5.39 31.54 -6.49
N ASP A 327 -4.22 32.14 -6.36
CA ASP A 327 -2.94 31.48 -6.53
C ASP A 327 -2.76 30.39 -5.48
N LYS A 328 -2.58 29.15 -5.93
CA LYS A 328 -2.42 27.95 -5.11
C LYS A 328 -1.39 26.99 -5.69
N THR A 329 -0.87 26.12 -4.86
CA THR A 329 -0.06 24.98 -5.30
C THR A 329 -0.96 23.79 -5.56
N VAL A 330 -0.82 23.12 -6.71
CA VAL A 330 -1.51 21.88 -7.01
C VAL A 330 -0.60 20.71 -6.60
N LEU A 331 -1.11 19.90 -5.68
CA LEU A 331 -0.45 18.67 -5.27
C LEU A 331 -0.99 17.51 -6.12
N PHE A 332 -0.08 16.74 -6.73
CA PHE A 332 -0.41 15.48 -7.39
C PHE A 332 0.08 14.31 -6.54
N SER A 333 -0.78 13.33 -6.29
CA SER A 333 -0.43 12.11 -5.58
C SER A 333 0.34 11.12 -6.48
N ILE A 334 1.34 11.63 -7.18
CA ILE A 334 2.25 10.90 -8.07
C ILE A 334 3.65 11.01 -7.50
N PRO A 335 4.44 9.92 -7.45
CA PRO A 335 5.84 10.00 -7.07
C PRO A 335 6.60 10.99 -7.96
N HIS A 336 7.37 11.89 -7.33
CA HIS A 336 8.21 12.81 -8.09
C HIS A 336 9.28 12.05 -8.84
N ASP A 337 9.41 12.35 -10.12
CA ASP A 337 10.47 11.86 -11.00
C ASP A 337 10.88 12.97 -11.97
N ALA A 338 12.15 13.02 -12.33
CA ALA A 338 12.70 14.02 -13.26
C ALA A 338 12.13 13.90 -14.69
N GLY A 339 11.50 12.77 -15.02
CA GLY A 339 10.81 12.56 -16.30
C GLY A 339 9.44 13.23 -16.38
N TRP A 340 8.85 13.69 -15.25
CA TRP A 340 7.59 14.40 -15.29
C TRP A 340 7.75 15.85 -15.71
N SER A 341 6.91 16.29 -16.66
CA SER A 341 6.81 17.67 -17.09
C SER A 341 5.36 18.13 -17.02
N VAL A 342 5.13 19.36 -16.53
CA VAL A 342 3.78 19.94 -16.43
C VAL A 342 3.64 21.01 -17.49
N TYR A 343 2.57 20.92 -18.27
CA TYR A 343 2.17 21.92 -19.25
C TYR A 343 0.83 22.51 -18.83
N CYS A 344 0.78 23.82 -18.62
CA CYS A 344 -0.42 24.54 -18.22
C CYS A 344 -0.82 25.53 -19.32
N LEU A 345 -2.06 25.45 -19.79
CA LEU A 345 -2.70 26.47 -20.61
C LEU A 345 -3.60 27.30 -19.70
N LEU A 346 -3.18 28.52 -19.38
CA LEU A 346 -4.01 29.46 -18.63
C LEU A 346 -5.07 30.05 -19.59
N TYR A 347 -6.32 29.67 -19.38
CA TYR A 347 -7.45 30.39 -19.98
C TYR A 347 -7.87 31.50 -19.02
N THR A 348 -7.46 32.73 -19.29
CA THR A 348 -8.10 33.89 -18.69
C THR A 348 -9.45 34.06 -19.36
N SER A 349 -10.55 34.00 -18.58
CA SER A 349 -11.86 34.44 -19.08
C SER A 349 -11.73 35.86 -19.62
N PRO A 350 -12.15 36.15 -20.87
CA PRO A 350 -12.17 37.56 -21.28
C PRO A 350 -13.06 38.30 -20.32
N SER A 351 -12.49 39.31 -19.70
CA SER A 351 -13.26 40.30 -18.88
C SER A 351 -14.41 40.85 -19.73
N PRO A 352 -15.66 40.90 -19.21
CA PRO A 352 -16.79 41.46 -19.93
C PRO A 352 -16.58 42.92 -20.28
#